data_6a2aa54832f9dbb2093c0d65800fae4e
#
_entry.id   6a2aa54832f9dbb2093c0d65800fae4e
#
_cell.length_a   1.000
_cell.length_b   1.000
_cell.length_c   1.000
_cell.angle_alpha   90.00
_cell.angle_beta   90.00
_cell.angle_gamma   90.00
#
_symmetry.space_group_name_H-M   'P 1'
#
loop_
_entity.id
_entity.type
_entity.pdbx_description
1 polymer ?
#
loop_
_entity_poly.entity_id
_entity_poly.type
_entity_poly.pdbx_seq_one_letter_code
_entity_poly.pdbx_strand_id
1 'polypeptide(L)'
;MSKVLSVLLIVFATSSVALAQKLPPNHDSPPSQGIAPKVTNGIGRADVRVFDESGNPIRNAYVKLESTRSDGFFCESWGDTDERGIIALLPIHMGSLKLKVKAKGYHSTLLDVPTEQLGEPVRVTLKRK
;
A
#
# COMPACT_ATOMS: atom_id res chain seq x y z
N MET A 1 57.97 11.66 44.94
CA MET A 1 57.72 11.79 43.50
C MET A 1 56.43 11.03 43.12
N SER A 2 55.33 11.73 43.09
CA SER A 2 54.08 11.17 42.70
C SER A 2 53.93 11.37 41.22
N LYS A 3 53.96 10.28 40.49
CA LYS A 3 53.58 10.28 39.08
C LYS A 3 52.06 10.17 38.99
N VAL A 4 51.43 11.29 38.73
CA VAL A 4 50.02 11.32 38.43
C VAL A 4 49.85 10.76 37.02
N LEU A 5 49.38 9.53 36.94
CA LEU A 5 48.98 8.93 35.68
C LEU A 5 47.57 9.43 35.34
N SER A 6 47.52 10.47 34.52
CA SER A 6 46.25 10.92 33.96
C SER A 6 45.75 9.87 32.99
N VAL A 7 44.85 9.07 33.47
CA VAL A 7 44.06 8.20 32.57
C VAL A 7 43.03 9.09 31.87
N LEU A 8 43.36 9.45 30.67
CA LEU A 8 42.39 10.14 29.79
C LEU A 8 41.32 9.12 29.35
N LEU A 9 40.22 9.12 30.07
CA LEU A 9 39.06 8.31 29.70
C LEU A 9 38.42 8.94 28.48
N ILE A 10 38.80 8.49 27.31
CA ILE A 10 38.10 8.87 26.09
C ILE A 10 36.78 8.12 26.07
N VAL A 11 35.74 8.80 26.53
CA VAL A 11 34.36 8.31 26.35
C VAL A 11 34.00 8.50 24.87
N PHE A 12 34.15 7.45 24.09
CA PHE A 12 33.53 7.41 22.80
C PHE A 12 32.01 7.32 23.02
N ALA A 13 31.36 8.47 23.01
CA ALA A 13 29.92 8.50 22.83
C ALA A 13 29.63 8.02 21.41
N THR A 14 29.40 6.73 21.28
CA THR A 14 28.78 6.19 20.05
C THR A 14 27.35 6.71 20.03
N SER A 15 27.16 7.88 19.43
CA SER A 15 25.84 8.30 19.04
C SER A 15 25.36 7.30 17.99
N SER A 16 24.60 6.31 18.42
CA SER A 16 23.83 5.47 17.51
C SER A 16 22.80 6.38 16.88
N VAL A 17 23.14 6.91 15.71
CA VAL A 17 22.14 7.50 14.83
C VAL A 17 21.24 6.36 14.44
N ALA A 18 20.10 6.24 15.11
CA ALA A 18 19.02 5.42 14.64
C ALA A 18 18.51 6.07 13.35
N LEU A 19 19.16 5.74 12.23
CA LEU A 19 18.58 5.95 10.94
C LEU A 19 17.28 5.17 10.98
N ALA A 20 16.15 5.89 10.98
CA ALA A 20 14.88 5.31 10.66
C ALA A 20 15.02 4.76 9.23
N GLN A 21 15.56 3.56 9.13
CA GLN A 21 15.55 2.83 7.89
C GLN A 21 14.08 2.59 7.59
N LYS A 22 13.56 3.31 6.61
CA LYS A 22 12.42 2.85 5.85
C LYS A 22 12.73 1.38 5.59
N LEU A 23 11.99 0.47 6.26
CA LEU A 23 12.16 -0.96 6.07
C LEU A 23 12.26 -1.20 4.58
N PRO A 24 13.30 -1.86 4.07
CA PRO A 24 13.37 -2.18 2.66
C PRO A 24 12.05 -2.88 2.31
N PRO A 25 11.43 -2.53 1.17
CA PRO A 25 10.23 -3.23 0.75
C PRO A 25 10.54 -4.72 0.86
N ASN A 26 9.69 -5.41 1.60
CA ASN A 26 9.87 -6.83 1.87
C ASN A 26 10.27 -7.49 0.55
N HIS A 27 11.46 -8.06 0.46
CA HIS A 27 11.99 -8.64 -0.78
C HIS A 27 11.05 -9.71 -1.35
N ASP A 28 10.13 -10.19 -0.53
CA ASP A 28 9.12 -11.20 -0.89
C ASP A 28 7.85 -10.59 -1.51
N SER A 29 7.70 -9.26 -1.47
CA SER A 29 6.55 -8.60 -2.07
C SER A 29 6.82 -8.31 -3.54
N PRO A 30 5.95 -8.77 -4.46
CA PRO A 30 6.10 -8.46 -5.87
C PRO A 30 6.03 -6.94 -6.10
N PRO A 31 6.74 -6.44 -7.10
CA PRO A 31 6.72 -5.02 -7.42
C PRO A 31 5.31 -4.55 -7.75
N SER A 32 5.03 -3.26 -7.53
CA SER A 32 3.74 -2.68 -7.87
C SER A 32 3.47 -2.77 -9.38
N GLN A 33 2.26 -3.20 -9.73
CA GLN A 33 1.74 -3.16 -11.08
C GLN A 33 0.77 -1.97 -11.29
N GLY A 34 0.64 -1.13 -10.27
CA GLY A 34 -0.19 0.07 -10.34
C GLY A 34 0.38 1.11 -11.29
N ILE A 35 -0.51 1.83 -11.97
CA ILE A 35 -0.16 2.90 -12.90
C ILE A 35 -1.04 4.10 -12.59
N ALA A 36 -0.42 5.20 -12.16
CA ALA A 36 -1.13 6.46 -12.02
C ALA A 36 -1.39 7.10 -13.40
N PRO A 37 -2.59 7.69 -13.63
CA PRO A 37 -2.85 8.39 -14.89
C PRO A 37 -1.94 9.61 -15.02
N LYS A 38 -1.47 9.86 -16.23
CA LYS A 38 -0.58 11.01 -16.54
C LYS A 38 -1.33 12.32 -16.73
N VAL A 39 -2.61 12.23 -17.00
CA VAL A 39 -3.51 13.36 -17.26
C VAL A 39 -4.85 13.13 -16.57
N THR A 40 -5.62 14.20 -16.36
CA THR A 40 -6.98 14.11 -15.82
C THR A 40 -7.84 13.18 -16.67
N ASN A 41 -8.57 12.28 -16.04
CA ASN A 41 -9.36 11.22 -16.68
C ASN A 41 -8.55 10.27 -17.57
N GLY A 42 -7.22 10.24 -17.43
CA GLY A 42 -6.34 9.34 -18.17
C GLY A 42 -6.47 7.88 -17.71
N ILE A 43 -5.87 6.98 -18.47
CA ILE A 43 -5.85 5.55 -18.15
C ILE A 43 -4.88 5.29 -17.01
N GLY A 44 -5.33 4.51 -16.03
CA GLY A 44 -4.50 4.03 -14.93
C GLY A 44 -4.90 2.61 -14.54
N ARG A 45 -4.16 2.01 -13.62
CA ARG A 45 -4.41 0.67 -13.09
C ARG A 45 -4.15 0.64 -11.59
N ALA A 46 -5.05 0.03 -10.83
CA ALA A 46 -4.86 -0.18 -9.41
C ALA A 46 -4.29 -1.57 -9.15
N ASP A 47 -3.22 -1.63 -8.35
CA ASP A 47 -2.72 -2.84 -7.71
C ASP A 47 -3.23 -2.82 -6.26
N VAL A 48 -4.14 -3.73 -5.92
CA VAL A 48 -4.78 -3.77 -4.61
C VAL A 48 -4.29 -4.97 -3.82
N ARG A 49 -3.91 -4.74 -2.58
CA ARG A 49 -3.40 -5.77 -1.67
C ARG A 49 -4.21 -5.78 -0.40
N VAL A 50 -4.80 -6.93 -0.10
CA VAL A 50 -5.78 -7.08 0.98
C VAL A 50 -5.22 -7.98 2.08
N PHE A 51 -5.25 -7.48 3.31
CA PHE A 51 -4.74 -8.16 4.50
C PHE A 51 -5.77 -8.16 5.62
N ASP A 52 -5.63 -9.11 6.53
CA ASP A 52 -6.34 -9.07 7.81
C ASP A 52 -5.60 -8.17 8.82
N GLU A 53 -6.16 -8.02 10.02
CA GLU A 53 -5.58 -7.17 11.07
C GLU A 53 -4.24 -7.71 11.59
N SER A 54 -3.94 -8.98 11.38
CA SER A 54 -2.64 -9.59 11.73
C SER A 54 -1.60 -9.46 10.62
N GLY A 55 -1.96 -8.84 9.47
CA GLY A 55 -1.06 -8.67 8.34
C GLY A 55 -1.00 -9.87 7.40
N ASN A 56 -1.86 -10.89 7.59
CA ASN A 56 -1.94 -12.03 6.69
C ASN A 56 -2.72 -11.69 5.43
N PRO A 57 -2.28 -12.14 4.24
CA PRO A 57 -3.00 -11.89 3.00
C PRO A 57 -4.36 -12.61 2.99
N ILE A 58 -5.36 -11.96 2.39
CA ILE A 58 -6.69 -12.53 2.22
C ILE A 58 -6.89 -12.92 0.77
N ARG A 59 -7.00 -14.22 0.53
CA ARG A 59 -7.35 -14.80 -0.77
C ARG A 59 -8.85 -14.67 -1.03
N ASN A 60 -9.22 -14.54 -2.32
CA ASN A 60 -10.61 -14.44 -2.75
C ASN A 60 -11.38 -13.26 -2.14
N ALA A 61 -10.68 -12.19 -1.78
CA ALA A 61 -11.33 -10.93 -1.48
C ALA A 61 -11.81 -10.28 -2.79
N TYR A 62 -13.09 -9.95 -2.84
CA TYR A 62 -13.65 -9.23 -3.96
C TYR A 62 -13.27 -7.76 -3.90
N VAL A 63 -12.66 -7.28 -4.98
CA VAL A 63 -12.18 -5.90 -5.11
C VAL A 63 -12.86 -5.27 -6.30
N LYS A 64 -13.49 -4.12 -6.10
CA LYS A 64 -14.15 -3.35 -7.15
C LYS A 64 -13.70 -1.91 -7.06
N LEU A 65 -13.19 -1.40 -8.16
CA LEU A 65 -12.83 0.01 -8.32
C LEU A 65 -13.85 0.69 -9.21
N GLU A 66 -14.53 1.70 -8.69
CA GLU A 66 -15.45 2.55 -9.43
C GLU A 66 -14.79 3.87 -9.73
N SER A 67 -14.90 4.34 -10.96
CA SER A 67 -14.33 5.58 -11.42
C SER A 67 -15.42 6.44 -12.08
N THR A 68 -15.60 7.67 -11.58
CA THR A 68 -16.47 8.66 -12.18
C THR A 68 -15.64 9.78 -12.75
N ARG A 69 -15.63 9.94 -14.07
CA ARG A 69 -14.91 11.02 -14.75
C ARG A 69 -15.59 12.37 -14.49
N SER A 70 -14.84 13.44 -14.68
CA SER A 70 -15.35 14.80 -14.52
C SER A 70 -16.52 15.15 -15.48
N ASP A 71 -16.62 14.44 -16.61
CA ASP A 71 -17.73 14.56 -17.56
C ASP A 71 -18.95 13.67 -17.22
N GLY A 72 -18.90 12.96 -16.06
CA GLY A 72 -19.95 12.07 -15.61
C GLY A 72 -19.87 10.64 -16.16
N PHE A 73 -18.89 10.33 -17.01
CA PHE A 73 -18.71 8.99 -17.51
C PHE A 73 -18.24 8.04 -16.39
N PHE A 74 -18.88 6.89 -16.28
CA PHE A 74 -18.62 5.88 -15.25
C PHE A 74 -17.91 4.68 -15.82
N CYS A 75 -16.82 4.28 -15.15
CA CYS A 75 -16.09 3.04 -15.46
C CYS A 75 -15.91 2.24 -14.18
N GLU A 76 -15.78 0.93 -14.30
CA GLU A 76 -15.43 0.08 -13.17
C GLU A 76 -14.53 -1.08 -13.59
N SER A 77 -13.74 -1.57 -12.63
CA SER A 77 -12.89 -2.75 -12.78
C SER A 77 -12.97 -3.55 -11.48
N TRP A 78 -13.02 -4.88 -11.60
CA TRP A 78 -13.19 -5.76 -10.45
C TRP A 78 -12.46 -7.08 -10.64
N GLY A 79 -12.26 -7.78 -9.53
CA GLY A 79 -11.68 -9.11 -9.51
C GLY A 79 -11.49 -9.61 -8.09
N ASP A 80 -10.95 -10.80 -7.97
CA ASP A 80 -10.66 -11.42 -6.68
C ASP A 80 -9.14 -11.49 -6.44
N THR A 81 -8.73 -11.33 -5.19
CA THR A 81 -7.32 -11.44 -4.81
C THR A 81 -6.82 -12.88 -4.92
N ASP A 82 -5.55 -13.02 -5.22
CA ASP A 82 -4.84 -14.30 -5.25
C ASP A 82 -4.39 -14.76 -3.84
N GLU A 83 -3.59 -15.82 -3.78
CA GLU A 83 -3.05 -16.38 -2.53
C GLU A 83 -2.19 -15.40 -1.74
N ARG A 84 -1.62 -14.39 -2.40
CA ARG A 84 -0.82 -13.33 -1.77
C ARG A 84 -1.68 -12.13 -1.36
N GLY A 85 -3.01 -12.20 -1.54
CA GLY A 85 -3.91 -11.11 -1.28
C GLY A 85 -3.85 -9.99 -2.32
N ILE A 86 -3.34 -10.25 -3.52
CA ILE A 86 -3.04 -9.25 -4.55
C ILE A 86 -3.97 -9.41 -5.73
N ILE A 87 -4.45 -8.29 -6.25
CA ILE A 87 -5.12 -8.18 -7.54
C ILE A 87 -4.65 -6.92 -8.27
N ALA A 88 -4.13 -7.07 -9.48
CA ALA A 88 -3.94 -5.96 -10.40
C ALA A 88 -5.18 -5.86 -11.29
N LEU A 89 -5.99 -4.83 -11.08
CA LEU A 89 -7.22 -4.64 -11.82
C LEU A 89 -6.94 -4.24 -13.27
N LEU A 90 -7.89 -4.50 -14.17
CA LEU A 90 -7.76 -4.05 -15.55
C LEU A 90 -7.72 -2.52 -15.61
N PRO A 91 -6.92 -1.94 -16.54
CA PRO A 91 -6.84 -0.49 -16.68
C PRO A 91 -8.17 0.13 -17.07
N ILE A 92 -8.51 1.25 -16.44
CA ILE A 92 -9.70 2.05 -16.75
C ILE A 92 -9.36 3.54 -16.76
N HIS A 93 -10.25 4.35 -17.29
CA HIS A 93 -10.15 5.80 -17.14
C HIS A 93 -10.33 6.20 -15.67
N MET A 94 -9.39 6.99 -15.15
CA MET A 94 -9.33 7.34 -13.74
C MET A 94 -9.87 8.75 -13.50
N GLY A 95 -11.09 8.82 -12.94
CA GLY A 95 -11.67 10.04 -12.43
C GLY A 95 -11.66 10.05 -10.89
N SER A 96 -12.78 10.32 -10.26
CA SER A 96 -12.99 10.11 -8.83
C SER A 96 -13.12 8.64 -8.53
N LEU A 97 -12.25 8.10 -7.68
CA LEU A 97 -12.15 6.67 -7.43
C LEU A 97 -12.77 6.27 -6.09
N LYS A 98 -13.57 5.22 -6.11
CA LYS A 98 -14.05 4.52 -4.92
C LYS A 98 -13.68 3.05 -5.02
N LEU A 99 -12.99 2.56 -3.99
CA LEU A 99 -12.57 1.18 -3.89
C LEU A 99 -13.44 0.46 -2.87
N LYS A 100 -14.11 -0.60 -3.30
CA LYS A 100 -14.88 -1.49 -2.43
C LYS A 100 -14.17 -2.82 -2.32
N VAL A 101 -13.96 -3.27 -1.08
CA VAL A 101 -13.33 -4.57 -0.79
C VAL A 101 -14.21 -5.33 0.17
N LYS A 102 -14.50 -6.59 -0.17
CA LYS A 102 -15.27 -7.49 0.70
C LYS A 102 -14.73 -8.91 0.62
N ALA A 103 -14.76 -9.59 1.75
CA ALA A 103 -14.38 -11.00 1.84
C ALA A 103 -15.29 -11.71 2.84
N LYS A 104 -15.50 -13.01 2.63
CA LYS A 104 -16.30 -13.83 3.52
C LYS A 104 -15.69 -13.82 4.93
N GLY A 105 -16.50 -13.51 5.95
CA GLY A 105 -16.08 -13.45 7.34
C GLY A 105 -15.47 -12.11 7.76
N TYR A 106 -15.44 -11.12 6.87
CA TYR A 106 -14.89 -9.79 7.12
C TYR A 106 -15.92 -8.69 6.87
N HIS A 107 -15.77 -7.57 7.56
CA HIS A 107 -16.54 -6.37 7.26
C HIS A 107 -16.11 -5.78 5.92
N SER A 108 -17.07 -5.37 5.10
CA SER A 108 -16.79 -4.66 3.85
C SER A 108 -16.16 -3.29 4.11
N THR A 109 -15.26 -2.87 3.23
CA THR A 109 -14.60 -1.58 3.32
C THR A 109 -14.82 -0.80 2.03
N LEU A 110 -15.13 0.50 2.16
CA LEU A 110 -15.24 1.44 1.05
C LEU A 110 -14.25 2.58 1.29
N LEU A 111 -13.38 2.83 0.32
CA LEU A 111 -12.31 3.82 0.41
C LEU A 111 -12.34 4.78 -0.78
N ASP A 112 -12.03 6.04 -0.52
CA ASP A 112 -11.66 6.98 -1.58
C ASP A 112 -10.16 6.83 -1.87
N VAL A 113 -9.80 6.71 -3.14
CA VAL A 113 -8.41 6.50 -3.56
C VAL A 113 -7.94 7.68 -4.39
N PRO A 114 -6.86 8.35 -3.98
CA PRO A 114 -6.25 9.39 -4.80
C PRO A 114 -5.64 8.79 -6.08
N THR A 115 -6.00 9.31 -7.24
CA THR A 115 -5.51 8.80 -8.54
C THR A 115 -4.00 8.90 -8.70
N GLU A 116 -3.39 9.94 -8.16
CA GLU A 116 -1.95 10.19 -8.21
C GLU A 116 -1.12 9.19 -7.40
N GLN A 117 -1.75 8.44 -6.48
CA GLN A 117 -1.08 7.43 -5.65
C GLN A 117 -1.12 6.02 -6.26
N LEU A 118 -1.74 5.84 -7.42
CA LEU A 118 -1.89 4.51 -8.03
C LEU A 118 -0.60 3.88 -8.52
N GLY A 119 0.50 4.62 -8.62
CA GLY A 119 1.83 4.06 -8.88
C GLY A 119 2.31 3.15 -7.76
N GLU A 120 1.78 3.31 -6.55
CA GLU A 120 2.04 2.46 -5.40
C GLU A 120 0.88 1.48 -5.18
N PRO A 121 1.13 0.31 -4.54
CA PRO A 121 0.04 -0.60 -4.18
C PRO A 121 -0.94 0.05 -3.21
N VAL A 122 -2.22 -0.17 -3.46
CA VAL A 122 -3.29 0.21 -2.52
C VAL A 122 -3.44 -0.90 -1.49
N ARG A 123 -3.08 -0.64 -0.25
CA ARG A 123 -3.17 -1.60 0.86
C ARG A 123 -4.48 -1.43 1.61
N VAL A 124 -5.19 -2.52 1.78
CA VAL A 124 -6.48 -2.56 2.47
C VAL A 124 -6.42 -3.61 3.58
N THR A 125 -6.78 -3.20 4.79
CA THR A 125 -6.91 -4.12 5.94
C THR A 125 -8.37 -4.34 6.25
N LEU A 126 -8.82 -5.59 6.24
CA LEU A 126 -10.19 -5.96 6.59
C LEU A 126 -10.28 -6.43 8.04
N LYS A 127 -11.35 -6.03 8.71
CA LYS A 127 -11.67 -6.46 10.08
C LYS A 127 -12.61 -7.67 10.04
N ARG A 128 -12.30 -8.67 10.85
CA ARG A 128 -13.18 -9.82 11.02
C ARG A 128 -14.51 -9.42 11.66
N LYS A 129 -15.55 -10.07 11.23
CA LYS A 129 -16.87 -9.97 11.88
C LYS A 129 -16.87 -10.61 13.27
#